data_af049bfc5c1b4f93e9decec85876fda9
#
_entry.id   af049bfc5c1b4f93e9decec85876fda9
#
_cell.length_a   1.000
_cell.length_b   1.000
_cell.length_c   1.000
_cell.angle_alpha   90.00
_cell.angle_beta   90.00
_cell.angle_gamma   90.00
#
_symmetry.space_group_name_H-M   'P 1'
#
loop_
_entity.id
_entity.type
_entity.pdbx_description
1 polymer ?
#
loop_
_entity_poly.entity_id
_entity_poly.type
_entity_poly.pdbx_seq_one_letter_code
_entity_poly.pdbx_strand_id
1 'polypeptide(L)'
;MKLLKLTPLLLLFFVQAAFAQKWESGKSYFDEEHWTEFIPGDMPLVISIPHGGTLVLPEVPLRDCKGAVTVTDTHTAELGREIQNTFFKKYGKRPYLIISLISRKNVDQNRDLEEGTCGNQLMIKPWHAFHDNIDTALALAVKQFGSTLYIDLHGHGHTNQRLELGYSLNASELPDVSNKTDLKELAQKSTLNNLLTINKKADFKDLMIGDHAFGTLITEAGSPAVPSKQDPFIADGGKYFNGGYNTRTYTSAKYPKVFGWQIESNYKGVRDAAGRPAFAKAFADVIMKYFKENTTIKL
;
A
#
# COMPACT_ATOMS: atom_id res chain seq x y z
N MET A 1 -67.76 -38.65 3.91
CA MET A 1 -66.36 -38.55 4.32
C MET A 1 -65.49 -38.39 3.08
N LYS A 2 -65.02 -37.15 2.82
CA LYS A 2 -64.09 -36.90 1.69
C LYS A 2 -62.69 -36.88 2.26
N LEU A 3 -61.85 -37.84 1.82
CA LEU A 3 -60.40 -37.83 2.15
C LEU A 3 -59.69 -36.69 1.43
N LEU A 4 -59.08 -35.79 2.16
CA LEU A 4 -58.16 -34.77 1.66
C LEU A 4 -56.83 -35.45 1.42
N LYS A 5 -56.36 -35.50 0.15
CA LYS A 5 -55.01 -35.92 -0.21
C LYS A 5 -54.05 -34.77 0.02
N LEU A 6 -53.21 -34.85 1.05
CA LEU A 6 -52.07 -33.95 1.23
C LEU A 6 -50.97 -34.36 0.26
N THR A 7 -50.62 -33.49 -0.69
CA THR A 7 -49.45 -33.63 -1.54
C THR A 7 -48.25 -33.02 -0.82
N PRO A 8 -47.13 -33.74 -0.59
CA PRO A 8 -45.97 -33.12 0.05
C PRO A 8 -45.25 -32.18 -0.96
N LEU A 9 -45.17 -30.93 -0.59
CA LEU A 9 -44.38 -29.92 -1.31
C LEU A 9 -42.90 -30.15 -1.00
N LEU A 10 -42.16 -30.73 -1.96
CA LEU A 10 -40.72 -30.93 -1.87
C LEU A 10 -40.02 -29.59 -2.10
N LEU A 11 -39.58 -28.90 -1.00
CA LEU A 11 -38.74 -27.74 -1.09
C LEU A 11 -37.32 -28.16 -1.49
N LEU A 12 -36.96 -27.96 -2.76
CA LEU A 12 -35.60 -28.07 -3.25
C LEU A 12 -34.81 -26.85 -2.77
N PHE A 13 -33.99 -27.02 -1.74
CA PHE A 13 -32.96 -26.04 -1.36
C PHE A 13 -31.85 -26.10 -2.39
N PHE A 14 -31.79 -25.13 -3.32
CA PHE A 14 -30.62 -24.88 -4.12
C PHE A 14 -29.53 -24.28 -3.21
N VAL A 15 -28.61 -25.10 -2.76
CA VAL A 15 -27.36 -24.64 -2.18
C VAL A 15 -26.54 -24.06 -3.34
N GLN A 16 -26.58 -22.75 -3.52
CA GLN A 16 -25.62 -22.06 -4.39
C GLN A 16 -24.26 -22.19 -3.70
N ALA A 17 -23.46 -23.14 -4.15
CA ALA A 17 -22.04 -23.14 -3.82
C ALA A 17 -21.42 -21.87 -4.42
N ALA A 18 -21.21 -20.85 -3.59
CA ALA A 18 -20.42 -19.71 -3.98
C ALA A 18 -19.00 -20.25 -4.22
N PHE A 19 -18.62 -20.43 -5.48
CA PHE A 19 -17.24 -20.70 -5.84
C PHE A 19 -16.46 -19.45 -5.48
N ALA A 20 -15.71 -19.48 -4.39
CA ALA A 20 -14.77 -18.43 -4.06
C ALA A 20 -13.81 -18.26 -5.24
N GLN A 21 -13.70 -17.06 -5.76
CA GLN A 21 -12.81 -16.76 -6.88
C GLN A 21 -11.39 -17.21 -6.53
N LYS A 22 -10.83 -18.10 -7.37
CA LYS A 22 -9.46 -18.57 -7.21
C LYS A 22 -8.51 -17.59 -7.86
N TRP A 23 -7.75 -16.89 -7.05
CA TRP A 23 -6.72 -15.98 -7.50
C TRP A 23 -5.42 -16.73 -7.84
N GLU A 24 -4.85 -16.45 -9.01
CA GLU A 24 -3.57 -17.02 -9.46
C GLU A 24 -2.46 -15.99 -9.26
N SER A 25 -1.41 -16.34 -8.49
CA SER A 25 -0.28 -15.44 -8.24
C SER A 25 0.39 -15.01 -9.54
N GLY A 26 0.56 -13.70 -9.71
CA GLY A 26 1.20 -13.09 -10.87
C GLY A 26 0.32 -12.92 -12.11
N LYS A 27 -0.94 -13.32 -12.08
CA LYS A 27 -1.90 -13.10 -13.16
C LYS A 27 -2.64 -11.79 -12.96
N SER A 28 -2.72 -10.97 -14.01
CA SER A 28 -3.49 -9.72 -13.96
C SER A 28 -4.98 -9.99 -14.06
N TYR A 29 -5.71 -9.34 -13.17
CA TYR A 29 -7.17 -9.25 -13.16
C TYR A 29 -7.55 -7.78 -13.24
N PHE A 30 -8.60 -7.48 -13.99
CA PHE A 30 -9.07 -6.12 -14.20
C PHE A 30 -10.54 -6.03 -13.79
N ASP A 31 -10.97 -4.82 -13.40
CA ASP A 31 -12.39 -4.49 -13.37
C ASP A 31 -12.97 -4.47 -14.80
N GLU A 32 -14.28 -4.34 -14.92
CA GLU A 32 -15.00 -4.48 -16.18
C GLU A 32 -14.51 -3.48 -17.26
N GLU A 33 -14.19 -2.26 -16.86
CA GLU A 33 -13.72 -1.19 -17.72
C GLU A 33 -12.20 -1.17 -17.90
N HIS A 34 -11.45 -2.07 -17.27
CA HIS A 34 -9.99 -2.10 -17.24
C HIS A 34 -9.36 -0.81 -16.66
N TRP A 35 -9.98 -0.25 -15.62
CA TRP A 35 -9.51 0.96 -14.96
C TRP A 35 -8.67 0.68 -13.71
N THR A 36 -8.82 -0.50 -13.16
CA THR A 36 -8.03 -0.98 -12.03
C THR A 36 -7.46 -2.35 -12.36
N GLU A 37 -6.20 -2.55 -12.02
CA GLU A 37 -5.52 -3.83 -12.16
C GLU A 37 -5.18 -4.39 -10.78
N PHE A 38 -5.52 -5.64 -10.59
CA PHE A 38 -5.14 -6.45 -9.43
C PHE A 38 -4.27 -7.61 -9.87
N ILE A 39 -3.07 -7.73 -9.29
CA ILE A 39 -2.16 -8.85 -9.51
C ILE A 39 -1.95 -9.54 -8.16
N PRO A 40 -2.59 -10.69 -7.93
CA PRO A 40 -2.44 -11.46 -6.70
C PRO A 40 -0.99 -11.89 -6.47
N GLY A 41 -0.58 -11.91 -5.22
CA GLY A 41 0.72 -12.34 -4.76
C GLY A 41 0.66 -13.65 -3.99
N ASP A 42 1.83 -14.05 -3.46
CA ASP A 42 2.03 -15.23 -2.62
C ASP A 42 3.06 -14.97 -1.50
N MET A 43 3.21 -13.71 -1.09
CA MET A 43 4.00 -13.28 0.05
C MET A 43 3.26 -12.21 0.87
N PRO A 44 3.64 -11.97 2.14
CA PRO A 44 2.94 -11.03 3.02
C PRO A 44 3.30 -9.56 2.75
N LEU A 45 3.26 -9.15 1.49
CA LEU A 45 3.52 -7.79 1.04
C LEU A 45 2.41 -7.38 0.05
N VAL A 46 1.68 -6.32 0.39
CA VAL A 46 0.66 -5.71 -0.47
C VAL A 46 1.13 -4.31 -0.84
N ILE A 47 1.15 -4.00 -2.12
CA ILE A 47 1.56 -2.70 -2.65
C ILE A 47 0.39 -2.11 -3.45
N SER A 48 -0.09 -0.94 -3.04
CA SER A 48 -1.05 -0.15 -3.80
C SER A 48 -0.35 0.99 -4.54
N ILE A 49 -0.85 1.32 -5.73
CA ILE A 49 -0.30 2.35 -6.61
C ILE A 49 -1.46 3.23 -7.10
N PRO A 50 -1.87 4.22 -6.29
CA PRO A 50 -3.08 4.98 -6.55
C PRO A 50 -2.95 6.03 -7.64
N HIS A 51 -1.73 6.52 -7.92
CA HIS A 51 -1.50 7.70 -8.76
C HIS A 51 -0.61 7.45 -9.99
N GLY A 52 -0.32 6.18 -10.29
CA GLY A 52 0.50 5.81 -11.47
C GLY A 52 -0.26 5.79 -12.78
N GLY A 53 -1.58 5.86 -12.75
CA GLY A 53 -2.45 5.80 -13.93
C GLY A 53 -2.35 7.03 -14.83
N THR A 54 -2.41 6.79 -16.13
CA THR A 54 -2.31 7.84 -17.17
C THR A 54 -3.56 7.93 -18.03
N LEU A 55 -4.51 6.98 -17.88
CA LEU A 55 -5.76 6.98 -18.63
C LEU A 55 -6.65 8.16 -18.18
N VAL A 56 -6.83 9.13 -19.07
CA VAL A 56 -7.77 10.23 -18.87
C VAL A 56 -9.05 9.88 -19.59
N LEU A 57 -10.19 9.95 -18.89
CA LEU A 57 -11.52 9.67 -19.43
C LEU A 57 -12.13 10.98 -19.95
N PRO A 58 -12.23 11.17 -21.27
CA PRO A 58 -12.70 12.45 -21.84
C PRO A 58 -14.16 12.76 -21.52
N GLU A 59 -14.98 11.72 -21.27
CA GLU A 59 -16.39 11.82 -20.90
C GLU A 59 -16.61 12.16 -19.43
N VAL A 60 -15.55 12.11 -18.60
CA VAL A 60 -15.60 12.40 -17.17
C VAL A 60 -14.96 13.76 -16.91
N PRO A 61 -15.67 14.72 -16.30
CA PRO A 61 -15.09 15.99 -15.90
C PRO A 61 -13.83 15.78 -15.06
N LEU A 62 -12.83 16.64 -15.27
CA LEU A 62 -11.65 16.64 -14.42
C LEU A 62 -12.02 17.04 -12.99
N ARG A 63 -11.33 16.45 -12.02
CA ARG A 63 -11.51 16.81 -10.61
C ARG A 63 -11.09 18.26 -10.38
N ASP A 64 -12.02 19.08 -9.89
CA ASP A 64 -11.84 20.50 -9.60
C ASP A 64 -12.39 20.92 -8.23
N CYS A 65 -12.83 19.96 -7.40
CA CYS A 65 -13.27 20.25 -6.05
C CYS A 65 -12.14 20.83 -5.20
N LYS A 66 -12.51 21.57 -4.15
CA LYS A 66 -11.57 22.27 -3.28
C LYS A 66 -10.45 21.33 -2.76
N GLY A 67 -9.22 21.68 -3.03
CA GLY A 67 -8.05 20.89 -2.61
C GLY A 67 -7.70 19.72 -3.51
N ALA A 68 -8.37 19.55 -4.66
CA ALA A 68 -8.06 18.50 -5.62
C ALA A 68 -6.61 18.62 -6.13
N VAL A 69 -5.84 17.55 -5.96
CA VAL A 69 -4.53 17.38 -6.57
C VAL A 69 -4.69 16.44 -7.75
N THR A 70 -4.18 16.83 -8.93
CA THR A 70 -4.37 16.10 -10.19
C THR A 70 -3.06 15.64 -10.83
N VAL A 71 -1.94 15.82 -10.13
CA VAL A 71 -0.61 15.42 -10.62
C VAL A 71 -0.46 13.91 -10.57
N THR A 72 0.01 13.33 -11.67
CA THR A 72 0.34 11.90 -11.77
C THR A 72 1.73 11.62 -11.18
N ASP A 73 1.84 10.56 -10.41
CA ASP A 73 3.11 10.05 -9.90
C ASP A 73 3.76 9.17 -10.97
N THR A 74 4.36 9.82 -11.98
CA THR A 74 4.85 9.15 -13.20
C THR A 74 5.78 7.97 -12.89
N HIS A 75 5.56 6.87 -13.61
CA HIS A 75 6.32 5.62 -13.54
C HIS A 75 6.26 4.83 -12.22
N THR A 76 5.33 5.14 -11.31
CA THR A 76 5.11 4.30 -10.13
C THR A 76 4.49 2.94 -10.47
N ALA A 77 3.64 2.87 -11.49
CA ALA A 77 3.07 1.60 -11.97
C ALA A 77 4.17 0.67 -12.52
N GLU A 78 5.07 1.21 -13.34
CA GLU A 78 6.21 0.46 -13.86
C GLU A 78 7.17 0.05 -12.75
N LEU A 79 7.39 0.91 -11.75
CA LEU A 79 8.21 0.59 -10.59
C LEU A 79 7.62 -0.58 -9.80
N GLY A 80 6.31 -0.56 -9.51
CA GLY A 80 5.64 -1.65 -8.81
C GLY A 80 5.75 -2.99 -9.54
N ARG A 81 5.59 -2.99 -10.87
CA ARG A 81 5.76 -4.19 -11.69
C ARG A 81 7.20 -4.69 -11.69
N GLU A 82 8.19 -3.79 -11.76
CA GLU A 82 9.61 -4.16 -11.68
C GLU A 82 9.95 -4.77 -10.31
N ILE A 83 9.41 -4.19 -9.22
CA ILE A 83 9.53 -4.76 -7.88
C ILE A 83 8.95 -6.19 -7.84
N GLN A 84 7.71 -6.40 -8.31
CA GLN A 84 7.08 -7.72 -8.31
C GLN A 84 7.88 -8.75 -9.13
N ASN A 85 8.33 -8.37 -10.33
CA ASN A 85 9.14 -9.22 -11.20
C ASN A 85 10.48 -9.57 -10.56
N THR A 86 11.11 -8.63 -9.87
CA THR A 86 12.38 -8.83 -9.18
C THR A 86 12.24 -9.80 -8.01
N PHE A 87 11.18 -9.65 -7.20
CA PHE A 87 10.86 -10.62 -6.14
C PHE A 87 10.70 -12.03 -6.70
N PHE A 88 9.95 -12.17 -7.80
CA PHE A 88 9.74 -13.48 -8.41
C PHE A 88 11.05 -14.09 -8.94
N LYS A 89 11.83 -13.34 -9.69
CA LYS A 89 13.12 -13.80 -10.23
C LYS A 89 14.10 -14.22 -9.14
N LYS A 90 14.10 -13.51 -8.00
CA LYS A 90 15.11 -13.70 -6.96
C LYS A 90 14.69 -14.68 -5.87
N TYR A 91 13.42 -14.63 -5.46
CA TYR A 91 12.89 -15.36 -4.31
C TYR A 91 11.78 -16.34 -4.66
N GLY A 92 11.33 -16.41 -5.92
CA GLY A 92 10.18 -17.22 -6.34
C GLY A 92 8.86 -16.77 -5.71
N LYS A 93 8.80 -15.54 -5.19
CA LYS A 93 7.65 -14.96 -4.49
C LYS A 93 7.18 -13.69 -5.19
N ARG A 94 5.90 -13.35 -5.03
CA ARG A 94 5.32 -12.13 -5.57
C ARG A 94 4.56 -11.34 -4.51
N PRO A 95 4.81 -10.03 -4.34
CA PRO A 95 3.89 -9.16 -3.63
C PRO A 95 2.55 -9.05 -4.39
N TYR A 96 1.47 -8.74 -3.66
CA TYR A 96 0.22 -8.32 -4.27
C TYR A 96 0.38 -6.91 -4.82
N LEU A 97 -0.13 -6.63 -6.01
CA LEU A 97 -0.17 -5.29 -6.57
C LEU A 97 -1.61 -4.86 -6.87
N ILE A 98 -1.95 -3.64 -6.52
CA ILE A 98 -3.19 -2.97 -6.90
C ILE A 98 -2.82 -1.65 -7.58
N ILE A 99 -3.19 -1.48 -8.85
CA ILE A 99 -2.76 -0.36 -9.67
C ILE A 99 -3.99 0.37 -10.22
N SER A 100 -4.13 1.65 -9.90
CA SER A 100 -5.06 2.52 -10.60
C SER A 100 -4.50 2.84 -11.98
N LEU A 101 -5.25 2.52 -13.04
CA LEU A 101 -4.88 2.85 -14.42
C LEU A 101 -5.45 4.19 -14.85
N ILE A 102 -6.54 4.65 -14.19
CA ILE A 102 -7.12 5.97 -14.40
C ILE A 102 -6.20 7.05 -13.84
N SER A 103 -6.11 8.14 -14.56
CA SER A 103 -5.40 9.33 -14.11
C SER A 103 -6.04 9.93 -12.85
N ARG A 104 -5.20 10.42 -11.94
CA ARG A 104 -5.60 11.22 -10.78
C ARG A 104 -6.45 12.45 -11.15
N LYS A 105 -6.45 12.83 -12.43
CA LYS A 105 -7.32 13.90 -12.97
C LYS A 105 -8.81 13.57 -12.92
N ASN A 106 -9.17 12.28 -12.98
CA ASN A 106 -10.56 11.81 -12.92
C ASN A 106 -10.94 11.24 -11.57
N VAL A 107 -10.05 10.48 -10.90
CA VAL A 107 -10.28 9.91 -9.57
C VAL A 107 -9.00 9.89 -8.74
N ASP A 108 -9.07 10.28 -7.47
CA ASP A 108 -7.94 10.17 -6.54
C ASP A 108 -8.17 8.99 -5.59
N GLN A 109 -7.46 7.92 -5.85
CA GLN A 109 -7.55 6.68 -5.07
C GLN A 109 -6.87 6.78 -3.68
N ASN A 110 -6.24 7.91 -3.34
CA ASN A 110 -5.67 8.17 -2.01
C ASN A 110 -6.42 9.29 -1.26
N ARG A 111 -7.75 9.29 -1.43
CA ARG A 111 -8.73 10.12 -0.70
C ARG A 111 -9.92 9.25 -0.33
N ASP A 112 -10.76 9.73 0.60
CA ASP A 112 -12.06 9.12 0.79
C ASP A 112 -12.93 9.22 -0.49
N LEU A 113 -14.06 8.54 -0.49
CA LEU A 113 -14.92 8.45 -1.66
C LEU A 113 -15.36 9.82 -2.19
N GLU A 114 -15.78 10.72 -1.31
CA GLU A 114 -16.30 12.03 -1.69
C GLU A 114 -15.20 12.92 -2.27
N GLU A 115 -14.07 13.06 -1.57
CA GLU A 115 -12.91 13.83 -2.05
C GLU A 115 -12.27 13.18 -3.28
N GLY A 116 -12.17 11.85 -3.30
CA GLY A 116 -11.55 11.08 -4.37
C GLY A 116 -12.26 11.19 -5.70
N THR A 117 -13.59 11.22 -5.66
CA THR A 117 -14.45 11.35 -6.86
C THR A 117 -14.86 12.78 -7.16
N CYS A 118 -14.65 13.73 -6.22
CA CYS A 118 -15.28 15.06 -6.24
C CYS A 118 -16.81 14.97 -6.45
N GLY A 119 -17.46 13.95 -5.86
CA GLY A 119 -18.91 13.71 -5.99
C GLY A 119 -19.35 13.14 -7.36
N ASN A 120 -18.42 12.85 -8.27
CA ASN A 120 -18.76 12.30 -9.59
C ASN A 120 -19.21 10.85 -9.49
N GLN A 121 -20.47 10.58 -9.83
CA GLN A 121 -21.10 9.25 -9.71
C GLN A 121 -20.44 8.17 -10.58
N LEU A 122 -19.88 8.52 -11.74
CA LEU A 122 -19.18 7.59 -12.62
C LEU A 122 -17.88 7.08 -12.00
N MET A 123 -17.27 7.86 -11.09
CA MET A 123 -16.00 7.52 -10.44
C MET A 123 -16.16 6.71 -9.13
N ILE A 124 -17.39 6.50 -8.66
CA ILE A 124 -17.67 5.68 -7.47
C ILE A 124 -17.25 4.22 -7.71
N LYS A 125 -17.64 3.62 -8.84
CA LYS A 125 -17.33 2.23 -9.17
C LYS A 125 -15.82 1.96 -9.27
N PRO A 126 -15.01 2.74 -10.01
CA PRO A 126 -13.55 2.54 -10.04
C PRO A 126 -12.88 2.84 -8.69
N TRP A 127 -13.41 3.77 -7.89
CA TRP A 127 -12.92 3.97 -6.54
C TRP A 127 -13.11 2.70 -5.69
N HIS A 128 -14.30 2.12 -5.69
CA HIS A 128 -14.56 0.85 -4.99
C HIS A 128 -13.71 -0.29 -5.53
N ALA A 129 -13.59 -0.46 -6.85
CA ALA A 129 -12.79 -1.52 -7.44
C ALA A 129 -11.33 -1.51 -6.95
N PHE A 130 -10.73 -0.32 -6.81
CA PHE A 130 -9.38 -0.18 -6.29
C PHE A 130 -9.31 -0.57 -4.80
N HIS A 131 -10.21 -0.06 -3.97
CA HIS A 131 -10.21 -0.29 -2.53
C HIS A 131 -10.62 -1.72 -2.16
N ASP A 132 -11.60 -2.32 -2.85
CA ASP A 132 -12.01 -3.71 -2.67
C ASP A 132 -10.88 -4.70 -3.04
N ASN A 133 -10.06 -4.37 -4.03
CA ASN A 133 -8.86 -5.14 -4.37
C ASN A 133 -7.78 -5.04 -3.28
N ILE A 134 -7.61 -3.88 -2.62
CA ILE A 134 -6.72 -3.77 -1.46
C ILE A 134 -7.25 -4.65 -0.32
N ASP A 135 -8.54 -4.54 0.02
CA ASP A 135 -9.17 -5.36 1.06
C ASP A 135 -9.00 -6.86 0.78
N THR A 136 -9.22 -7.28 -0.47
CA THR A 136 -9.03 -8.66 -0.91
C THR A 136 -7.58 -9.12 -0.72
N ALA A 137 -6.60 -8.32 -1.17
CA ALA A 137 -5.18 -8.64 -1.04
C ALA A 137 -4.76 -8.77 0.43
N LEU A 138 -5.16 -7.82 1.27
CA LEU A 138 -4.87 -7.82 2.71
C LEU A 138 -5.49 -9.04 3.39
N ALA A 139 -6.74 -9.37 3.08
CA ALA A 139 -7.42 -10.54 3.65
C ALA A 139 -6.73 -11.86 3.25
N LEU A 140 -6.34 -12.01 1.98
CA LEU A 140 -5.61 -13.18 1.48
C LEU A 140 -4.24 -13.31 2.15
N ALA A 141 -3.47 -12.22 2.21
CA ALA A 141 -2.15 -12.21 2.84
C ALA A 141 -2.22 -12.50 4.35
N VAL A 142 -3.15 -11.86 5.08
CA VAL A 142 -3.34 -12.09 6.52
C VAL A 142 -3.80 -13.53 6.79
N LYS A 143 -4.72 -14.07 5.96
CA LYS A 143 -5.17 -15.47 6.08
C LYS A 143 -4.01 -16.45 5.93
N GLN A 144 -3.09 -16.19 5.01
CA GLN A 144 -1.98 -17.10 4.71
C GLN A 144 -0.81 -16.95 5.68
N PHE A 145 -0.48 -15.73 6.11
CA PHE A 145 0.76 -15.42 6.85
C PHE A 145 0.53 -14.89 8.27
N GLY A 146 -0.72 -14.70 8.69
CA GLY A 146 -1.10 -14.19 10.02
C GLY A 146 -1.00 -12.67 10.17
N SER A 147 -0.14 -12.00 9.39
CA SER A 147 -0.04 -10.54 9.28
C SER A 147 0.62 -10.16 7.95
N THR A 148 0.53 -8.89 7.56
CA THR A 148 1.08 -8.42 6.28
C THR A 148 1.60 -7.00 6.37
N LEU A 149 2.63 -6.71 5.56
CA LEU A 149 3.12 -5.36 5.29
C LEU A 149 2.31 -4.74 4.15
N TYR A 150 1.81 -3.53 4.37
CA TYR A 150 1.15 -2.71 3.37
C TYR A 150 2.02 -1.52 2.99
N ILE A 151 2.26 -1.33 1.70
CA ILE A 151 2.99 -0.19 1.16
C ILE A 151 2.08 0.55 0.17
N ASP A 152 1.89 1.85 0.39
CA ASP A 152 1.25 2.75 -0.55
C ASP A 152 2.34 3.47 -1.36
N LEU A 153 2.51 3.06 -2.63
CA LEU A 153 3.64 3.49 -3.45
C LEU A 153 3.29 4.71 -4.27
N HIS A 154 3.98 5.79 -3.98
CA HIS A 154 3.84 7.11 -4.58
C HIS A 154 5.14 7.63 -5.19
N GLY A 155 5.06 8.81 -5.78
CA GLY A 155 6.19 9.52 -6.32
C GLY A 155 6.09 11.01 -6.14
N HIS A 156 7.17 11.63 -5.64
CA HIS A 156 7.26 13.06 -5.45
C HIS A 156 8.16 13.76 -6.46
N GLY A 157 7.99 15.09 -6.54
CA GLY A 157 8.81 16.00 -7.32
C GLY A 157 9.63 16.98 -6.45
N HIS A 158 9.91 16.63 -5.19
CA HIS A 158 10.71 17.49 -4.31
C HIS A 158 12.17 17.57 -4.79
N THR A 159 12.83 18.67 -4.49
CA THR A 159 14.23 18.90 -4.89
C THR A 159 15.18 17.87 -4.28
N ASN A 160 14.94 17.49 -3.02
CA ASN A 160 15.74 16.47 -2.34
C ASN A 160 15.42 15.08 -2.92
N GLN A 161 16.41 14.47 -3.56
CA GLN A 161 16.27 13.17 -4.20
C GLN A 161 16.48 12.05 -3.18
N ARG A 162 15.44 11.73 -2.43
CA ARG A 162 15.40 10.67 -1.41
C ARG A 162 14.00 10.10 -1.33
N LEU A 163 13.86 8.91 -0.76
CA LEU A 163 12.55 8.37 -0.38
C LEU A 163 12.02 9.13 0.85
N GLU A 164 10.73 9.44 0.85
CA GLU A 164 10.04 9.94 2.04
C GLU A 164 9.09 8.83 2.54
N LEU A 165 9.28 8.41 3.79
CA LEU A 165 8.57 7.29 4.38
C LEU A 165 7.48 7.79 5.31
N GLY A 166 6.25 7.73 4.84
CA GLY A 166 5.08 8.27 5.54
C GLY A 166 4.52 7.31 6.58
N TYR A 167 4.91 7.47 7.83
CA TYR A 167 4.43 6.71 8.99
C TYR A 167 3.27 7.37 9.75
N SER A 168 2.57 8.33 9.14
CA SER A 168 1.54 9.20 9.75
C SER A 168 2.07 10.12 10.86
N LEU A 169 3.36 10.38 10.90
CA LEU A 169 4.00 11.38 11.75
C LEU A 169 4.39 12.60 10.93
N ASN A 170 4.08 13.78 11.44
CA ASN A 170 4.45 15.02 10.77
C ASN A 170 5.96 15.26 10.84
N ALA A 171 6.49 16.10 9.93
CA ALA A 171 7.90 16.48 9.94
C ALA A 171 8.38 17.05 11.28
N SER A 172 7.52 17.80 11.98
CA SER A 172 7.79 18.36 13.32
C SER A 172 7.82 17.32 14.45
N GLU A 173 7.29 16.12 14.24
CA GLU A 173 7.26 15.02 15.22
C GLU A 173 8.45 14.06 15.06
N LEU A 174 9.07 14.03 13.89
CA LEU A 174 10.21 13.13 13.63
C LEU A 174 11.41 13.36 14.56
N PRO A 175 11.79 14.62 14.92
CA PRO A 175 12.86 14.84 15.89
C PRO A 175 12.60 14.21 17.26
N ASP A 176 11.32 14.12 17.66
CA ASP A 176 10.93 13.52 18.93
C ASP A 176 11.28 12.04 19.02
N VAL A 177 11.26 11.31 17.89
CA VAL A 177 11.67 9.90 17.83
C VAL A 177 13.12 9.72 18.32
N SER A 178 14.00 10.66 18.00
CA SER A 178 15.39 10.65 18.47
C SER A 178 15.56 11.15 19.89
N ASN A 179 14.81 12.17 20.28
CA ASN A 179 15.08 13.03 21.43
C ASN A 179 14.27 12.69 22.67
N LYS A 180 13.08 12.09 22.53
CA LYS A 180 12.22 11.70 23.67
C LYS A 180 12.52 10.30 24.15
N THR A 181 12.35 10.09 25.45
CA THR A 181 12.43 8.76 26.10
C THR A 181 11.07 8.04 26.09
N ASP A 182 9.98 8.78 26.23
CA ASP A 182 8.61 8.22 26.11
C ASP A 182 8.07 8.49 24.70
N LEU A 183 7.94 7.43 23.93
CA LEU A 183 7.48 7.44 22.55
C LEU A 183 6.09 6.79 22.37
N LYS A 184 5.38 6.51 23.47
CA LYS A 184 4.11 5.78 23.46
C LYS A 184 3.05 6.46 22.58
N GLU A 185 2.89 7.78 22.69
CA GLU A 185 1.93 8.54 21.93
C GLU A 185 2.26 8.52 20.42
N LEU A 186 3.53 8.75 20.06
CA LEU A 186 3.99 8.68 18.67
C LEU A 186 3.81 7.28 18.08
N ALA A 187 4.15 6.25 18.85
CA ALA A 187 3.98 4.85 18.46
C ALA A 187 2.50 4.54 18.18
N GLN A 188 1.58 4.95 19.06
CA GLN A 188 0.15 4.75 18.90
C GLN A 188 -0.43 5.48 17.69
N LYS A 189 0.07 6.67 17.38
CA LYS A 189 -0.30 7.47 16.21
C LYS A 189 0.23 6.90 14.92
N SER A 190 1.37 6.22 14.96
CA SER A 190 2.07 5.75 13.76
C SER A 190 1.39 4.55 13.11
N THR A 191 1.64 4.39 11.82
CA THR A 191 1.20 3.22 11.04
C THR A 191 1.93 1.93 11.41
N LEU A 192 2.92 1.99 12.31
CA LEU A 192 3.65 0.86 12.87
C LEU A 192 3.03 0.32 14.18
N ASN A 193 1.99 0.97 14.72
CA ASN A 193 1.34 0.56 15.96
C ASN A 193 0.86 -0.90 15.95
N ASN A 194 0.33 -1.36 14.84
CA ASN A 194 -0.09 -2.75 14.70
C ASN A 194 1.10 -3.72 14.74
N LEU A 195 2.25 -3.37 14.14
CA LEU A 195 3.47 -4.19 14.23
C LEU A 195 3.95 -4.32 15.66
N LEU A 196 3.96 -3.24 16.44
CA LEU A 196 4.29 -3.25 17.88
C LEU A 196 3.31 -4.11 18.70
N THR A 197 2.08 -4.21 18.25
CA THR A 197 1.07 -5.08 18.86
C THR A 197 1.29 -6.55 18.52
N ILE A 198 1.66 -6.84 17.26
CA ILE A 198 1.92 -8.20 16.75
C ILE A 198 3.25 -8.74 17.27
N ASN A 199 4.31 -7.95 17.23
CA ASN A 199 5.65 -8.30 17.70
C ASN A 199 5.99 -7.53 18.99
N LYS A 200 5.77 -8.14 20.15
CA LYS A 200 6.02 -7.51 21.46
C LYS A 200 7.51 -7.27 21.78
N LYS A 201 8.41 -7.77 20.94
CA LYS A 201 9.86 -7.53 21.07
C LYS A 201 10.33 -6.33 20.23
N ALA A 202 9.48 -5.84 19.34
CA ALA A 202 9.81 -4.67 18.51
C ALA A 202 9.81 -3.40 19.36
N ASP A 203 10.80 -2.54 19.14
CA ASP A 203 10.88 -1.21 19.69
C ASP A 203 10.53 -0.17 18.64
N PHE A 204 9.77 0.86 19.02
CA PHE A 204 9.30 1.87 18.08
C PHE A 204 10.44 2.71 17.47
N LYS A 205 11.40 3.12 18.30
CA LYS A 205 12.55 3.91 17.84
C LYS A 205 13.40 3.09 16.88
N ASP A 206 13.62 1.80 17.20
CA ASP A 206 14.36 0.89 16.35
C ASP A 206 13.65 0.65 15.00
N LEU A 207 12.31 0.55 14.98
CA LEU A 207 11.54 0.44 13.74
C LEU A 207 11.62 1.69 12.87
N MET A 208 11.77 2.87 13.47
CA MET A 208 11.80 4.15 12.75
C MET A 208 13.19 4.51 12.25
N ILE A 209 14.22 4.38 13.11
CA ILE A 209 15.58 4.89 12.87
C ILE A 209 16.69 3.96 13.37
N GLY A 210 16.38 2.73 13.77
CA GLY A 210 17.37 1.73 14.17
C GLY A 210 18.10 1.10 12.99
N ASP A 211 19.04 0.19 13.27
CA ASP A 211 19.87 -0.49 12.26
C ASP A 211 19.05 -1.36 11.28
N HIS A 212 17.88 -1.84 11.72
CA HIS A 212 16.99 -2.67 10.92
C HIS A 212 15.71 -1.94 10.47
N ALA A 213 15.60 -0.62 10.71
CA ALA A 213 14.53 0.20 10.15
C ALA A 213 14.54 0.14 8.62
N PHE A 214 13.38 0.13 7.98
CA PHE A 214 13.30 0.10 6.51
C PHE A 214 14.10 1.26 5.87
N GLY A 215 13.94 2.49 6.41
CA GLY A 215 14.65 3.67 5.91
C GLY A 215 16.17 3.52 6.01
N THR A 216 16.68 2.94 7.11
CA THR A 216 18.11 2.68 7.30
C THR A 216 18.63 1.66 6.29
N LEU A 217 17.95 0.52 6.18
CA LEU A 217 18.34 -0.56 5.29
C LEU A 217 18.34 -0.14 3.81
N ILE A 218 17.33 0.62 3.37
CA ILE A 218 17.25 1.06 1.99
C ILE A 218 18.26 2.16 1.67
N THR A 219 18.60 3.00 2.65
CA THR A 219 19.68 3.99 2.53
C THR A 219 21.05 3.30 2.39
N GLU A 220 21.32 2.28 3.19
CA GLU A 220 22.53 1.47 3.09
C GLU A 220 22.62 0.73 1.74
N ALA A 221 21.49 0.37 1.16
CA ALA A 221 21.39 -0.24 -0.15
C ALA A 221 21.48 0.77 -1.33
N GLY A 222 21.75 2.05 -1.04
CA GLY A 222 22.04 3.08 -2.05
C GLY A 222 20.85 4.00 -2.41
N SER A 223 19.71 3.90 -1.72
CA SER A 223 18.57 4.79 -1.91
C SER A 223 18.31 5.58 -0.63
N PRO A 224 18.79 6.82 -0.52
CA PRO A 224 18.59 7.65 0.67
C PRO A 224 17.13 7.76 1.06
N ALA A 225 16.83 7.68 2.35
CA ALA A 225 15.46 7.72 2.87
C ALA A 225 15.35 8.51 4.17
N VAL A 226 14.20 9.13 4.38
CA VAL A 226 13.81 9.80 5.62
C VAL A 226 12.42 9.30 6.06
N PRO A 227 12.23 8.95 7.38
CA PRO A 227 13.26 8.81 8.40
C PRO A 227 14.14 7.56 8.18
N SER A 228 15.38 7.67 8.62
CA SER A 228 16.38 6.61 8.67
C SER A 228 17.37 6.92 9.80
N LYS A 229 18.29 6.02 10.10
CA LYS A 229 19.39 6.29 11.02
C LYS A 229 20.29 7.44 10.51
N GLN A 230 20.50 7.48 9.18
CA GLN A 230 21.34 8.47 8.51
C GLN A 230 20.64 9.83 8.36
N ASP A 231 19.33 9.84 8.18
CA ASP A 231 18.49 11.03 8.03
C ASP A 231 17.22 10.89 8.88
N PRO A 232 17.30 11.08 10.22
CA PRO A 232 16.21 10.73 11.12
C PRO A 232 15.02 11.68 11.08
N PHE A 233 15.19 12.89 10.58
CA PHE A 233 14.15 13.92 10.48
C PHE A 233 14.45 14.91 9.35
N ILE A 234 13.45 15.73 9.03
CA ILE A 234 13.59 16.75 8.00
C ILE A 234 14.35 17.95 8.60
N ALA A 235 15.63 18.06 8.30
CA ALA A 235 16.38 19.28 8.54
C ALA A 235 15.89 20.39 7.57
N ASP A 236 16.06 21.63 7.88
CA ASP A 236 15.85 22.80 7.01
C ASP A 236 14.39 23.13 6.63
N GLY A 237 13.39 22.59 7.32
CA GLY A 237 11.98 22.87 7.00
C GLY A 237 11.56 22.38 5.61
N GLY A 238 12.28 21.40 5.05
CA GLY A 238 11.98 20.78 3.76
C GLY A 238 10.61 20.15 3.70
N LYS A 239 10.11 19.94 2.49
CA LYS A 239 8.84 19.23 2.26
C LYS A 239 8.97 17.75 2.62
N TYR A 240 7.88 17.20 3.14
CA TYR A 240 7.79 15.80 3.52
C TYR A 240 6.33 15.31 3.47
N PHE A 241 6.12 14.18 2.85
CA PHE A 241 4.83 13.49 2.83
C PHE A 241 4.77 12.43 3.92
N ASN A 242 3.88 12.64 4.88
CA ASN A 242 3.79 11.82 6.10
C ASN A 242 2.84 10.61 6.00
N GLY A 243 2.26 10.37 4.85
CA GLY A 243 1.24 9.34 4.62
C GLY A 243 -0.09 9.91 4.14
N GLY A 244 -0.83 9.12 3.38
CA GLY A 244 -2.10 9.48 2.79
C GLY A 244 -3.31 8.80 3.44
N TYR A 245 -4.45 8.89 2.77
CA TYR A 245 -5.70 8.24 3.15
C TYR A 245 -5.52 6.71 3.24
N ASN A 246 -4.95 6.10 2.21
CA ASN A 246 -4.77 4.65 2.14
C ASN A 246 -3.92 4.14 3.30
N THR A 247 -2.77 4.76 3.53
CA THR A 247 -1.85 4.35 4.60
C THR A 247 -2.55 4.40 5.96
N ARG A 248 -3.24 5.51 6.27
CA ARG A 248 -3.98 5.65 7.53
C ARG A 248 -5.13 4.67 7.65
N THR A 249 -5.84 4.41 6.56
CA THR A 249 -7.01 3.51 6.53
C THR A 249 -6.58 2.07 6.77
N TYR A 250 -5.64 1.57 5.96
CA TYR A 250 -5.31 0.14 5.93
C TYR A 250 -4.34 -0.31 7.03
N THR A 251 -3.72 0.62 7.76
CA THR A 251 -2.95 0.32 8.97
C THR A 251 -3.66 0.69 10.27
N SER A 252 -4.94 1.07 10.19
CA SER A 252 -5.75 1.43 11.36
C SER A 252 -6.13 0.23 12.22
N ALA A 253 -6.77 0.49 13.36
CA ALA A 253 -7.31 -0.54 14.24
C ALA A 253 -8.37 -1.45 13.55
N LYS A 254 -8.97 -1.02 12.44
CA LYS A 254 -9.85 -1.86 11.61
C LYS A 254 -9.08 -3.03 10.96
N TYR A 255 -7.79 -2.87 10.73
CA TYR A 255 -6.91 -3.87 10.11
C TYR A 255 -5.77 -4.30 11.07
N PRO A 256 -6.07 -4.92 12.22
CA PRO A 256 -5.11 -5.10 13.33
C PRO A 256 -3.92 -6.01 13.00
N LYS A 257 -3.95 -6.69 11.85
CA LYS A 257 -2.86 -7.57 11.35
C LYS A 257 -2.08 -6.96 10.19
N VAL A 258 -2.38 -5.70 9.84
CA VAL A 258 -1.72 -4.95 8.77
C VAL A 258 -0.92 -3.81 9.39
N PHE A 259 0.34 -3.69 9.00
CA PHE A 259 1.24 -2.58 9.32
C PHE A 259 1.93 -2.12 8.05
N GLY A 260 2.44 -0.90 8.03
CA GLY A 260 3.06 -0.43 6.80
C GLY A 260 3.26 1.07 6.76
N TRP A 261 3.54 1.58 5.58
CA TRP A 261 3.84 2.99 5.36
C TRP A 261 3.62 3.40 3.90
N GLN A 262 3.55 4.70 3.68
CA GLN A 262 3.65 5.28 2.35
C GLN A 262 5.12 5.39 1.94
N ILE A 263 5.42 5.15 0.67
CA ILE A 263 6.71 5.48 0.06
C ILE A 263 6.47 6.55 -0.98
N GLU A 264 7.01 7.72 -0.76
CA GLU A 264 7.15 8.76 -1.78
C GLU A 264 8.52 8.62 -2.41
N SER A 265 8.54 8.10 -3.62
CA SER A 265 9.77 7.82 -4.34
C SER A 265 10.20 9.00 -5.21
N ASN A 266 11.50 9.35 -5.17
CA ASN A 266 12.08 10.32 -6.09
C ASN A 266 12.13 9.76 -7.52
N TYR A 267 12.19 10.66 -8.51
CA TYR A 267 12.22 10.24 -9.91
C TYR A 267 13.58 9.63 -10.29
N LYS A 268 14.64 10.42 -10.14
CA LYS A 268 16.00 10.04 -10.57
C LYS A 268 16.55 8.91 -9.71
N GLY A 269 16.96 7.82 -10.36
CA GLY A 269 17.58 6.66 -9.70
C GLY A 269 16.57 5.69 -9.06
N VAL A 270 15.27 6.01 -9.03
CA VAL A 270 14.23 5.15 -8.47
C VAL A 270 13.13 4.88 -9.50
N ARG A 271 12.44 5.92 -10.01
CA ARG A 271 11.32 5.74 -10.95
C ARG A 271 11.74 5.86 -12.42
N ASP A 272 12.87 6.46 -12.72
CA ASP A 272 13.38 6.51 -14.10
C ASP A 272 13.76 5.10 -14.62
N ALA A 273 13.79 4.96 -15.94
CA ALA A 273 14.04 3.66 -16.58
C ALA A 273 15.40 3.05 -16.22
N ALA A 274 16.41 3.89 -15.96
CA ALA A 274 17.76 3.46 -15.62
C ALA A 274 17.87 3.01 -14.16
N GLY A 275 17.18 3.70 -13.24
CA GLY A 275 17.25 3.43 -11.80
C GLY A 275 16.36 2.28 -11.33
N ARG A 276 15.17 2.10 -11.96
CA ARG A 276 14.18 1.11 -11.52
C ARG A 276 14.71 -0.29 -11.24
N PRO A 277 15.51 -0.92 -12.12
CA PRO A 277 15.98 -2.29 -11.87
C PRO A 277 16.91 -2.39 -10.65
N ALA A 278 17.77 -1.40 -10.43
CA ALA A 278 18.68 -1.36 -9.29
C ALA A 278 17.90 -1.14 -7.99
N PHE A 279 16.97 -0.19 -8.00
CA PHE A 279 16.09 0.06 -6.85
C PHE A 279 15.22 -1.16 -6.52
N ALA A 280 14.57 -1.78 -7.51
CA ALA A 280 13.73 -2.96 -7.28
C ALA A 280 14.52 -4.12 -6.65
N LYS A 281 15.78 -4.31 -7.05
CA LYS A 281 16.68 -5.31 -6.46
C LYS A 281 16.99 -4.97 -4.99
N ALA A 282 17.40 -3.73 -4.72
CA ALA A 282 17.69 -3.26 -3.37
C ALA A 282 16.44 -3.37 -2.48
N PHE A 283 15.29 -2.93 -2.97
CA PHE A 283 14.01 -3.00 -2.27
C PHE A 283 13.63 -4.44 -1.90
N ALA A 284 13.77 -5.38 -2.84
CA ALA A 284 13.46 -6.78 -2.57
C ALA A 284 14.34 -7.37 -1.46
N ASP A 285 15.65 -7.09 -1.49
CA ASP A 285 16.59 -7.55 -0.45
C ASP A 285 16.28 -6.93 0.91
N VAL A 286 16.00 -5.65 0.92
CA VAL A 286 15.68 -4.89 2.14
C VAL A 286 14.39 -5.38 2.77
N ILE A 287 13.34 -5.61 1.99
CA ILE A 287 12.06 -6.14 2.51
C ILE A 287 12.24 -7.53 3.11
N MET A 288 12.99 -8.42 2.45
CA MET A 288 13.25 -9.75 3.00
C MET A 288 14.03 -9.67 4.33
N LYS A 289 15.03 -8.78 4.43
CA LYS A 289 15.75 -8.51 5.67
C LYS A 289 14.84 -7.89 6.74
N TYR A 290 14.01 -6.90 6.36
CA TYR A 290 13.05 -6.27 7.26
C TYR A 290 12.08 -7.28 7.88
N PHE A 291 11.51 -8.18 7.09
CA PHE A 291 10.65 -9.25 7.59
C PHE A 291 11.36 -10.12 8.63
N LYS A 292 12.57 -10.53 8.33
CA LYS A 292 13.38 -11.38 9.19
C LYS A 292 13.70 -10.72 10.55
N GLU A 293 14.08 -9.45 10.53
CA GLU A 293 14.59 -8.76 11.71
C GLU A 293 13.46 -8.16 12.59
N ASN A 294 12.36 -7.68 11.95
CA ASN A 294 11.36 -6.88 12.65
C ASN A 294 10.01 -7.58 12.86
N THR A 295 9.77 -8.72 12.22
CA THR A 295 8.46 -9.36 12.26
C THR A 295 8.50 -10.80 12.77
N THR A 296 7.33 -11.35 13.06
CA THR A 296 7.15 -12.78 13.38
C THR A 296 6.68 -13.59 12.16
N ILE A 297 6.63 -12.97 10.98
CA ILE A 297 6.18 -13.57 9.73
C ILE A 297 7.21 -14.60 9.26
N LYS A 298 6.73 -15.80 8.88
CA LYS A 298 7.54 -16.84 8.23
C LYS A 298 7.27 -16.82 6.74
N LEU A 299 8.31 -16.66 5.92
CA LEU A 299 8.27 -16.61 4.45
C LEU A 299 8.53 -17.97 3.82
#